data_cefc24c1ebc0ef54f986d64f4172cc0e
#
_entry.id   cefc24c1ebc0ef54f986d64f4172cc0e
#
_cell.length_a   1.000
_cell.length_b   1.000
_cell.length_c   1.000
_cell.angle_alpha   90.00
_cell.angle_beta   90.00
_cell.angle_gamma   90.00
#
_symmetry.space_group_name_H-M   'P 1'
#
loop_
_entity.id
_entity.type
_entity.pdbx_description
1 polymer ?
#
loop_
_entity_poly.entity_id
_entity_poly.type
_entity_poly.pdbx_seq_one_letter_code
_entity_poly.pdbx_strand_id
1 'polypeptide(L)'
;MNTFDNKHIQIIDFLASHHYQPTAKKGANWWYLSPLHDEKAASFKVDINKNVWYDFGLGKGGGVKTLIDLLFHPNNFQDYLRNLTIANTVQQIQETKTADGIAFTNIETEELNHYALYKYVVQRGITWNVAKRYCKEVHYRSRGRNYFAIGFPNRLGGYEIRNAYFKGCISPKDISVISKGNEVCHVFEGFIDFLSYVVLHGDCDAVVLNSVINVPKCIEILDKYNCIYCHLDNDEAGRNATLQIKANSRSQTINASDEYAGDKDLNEYLCKRKVETVNTRQHYSSKRQMFHYGQKHALANY
;
A
#
# COMPACT_ATOMS: atom_id res chain seq x y z
N MET A 1 10.75 31.74 15.91
CA MET A 1 10.74 30.36 16.43
C MET A 1 9.43 30.15 17.16
N ASN A 2 8.39 29.64 16.50
CA ASN A 2 7.13 29.29 17.14
C ASN A 2 7.24 27.84 17.64
N THR A 3 7.46 27.67 18.92
CA THR A 3 7.30 26.39 19.62
C THR A 3 5.82 26.04 19.65
N PHE A 4 5.36 25.18 18.77
CA PHE A 4 4.03 24.58 18.87
C PHE A 4 3.96 23.77 20.18
N ASP A 5 3.07 24.19 21.08
CA ASP A 5 2.90 23.57 22.38
C ASP A 5 2.14 22.23 22.20
N ASN A 6 2.85 21.11 22.35
CA ASN A 6 2.36 19.74 22.18
C ASN A 6 1.26 19.34 23.18
N LYS A 7 0.82 20.23 24.06
CA LYS A 7 -0.18 19.96 25.11
C LYS A 7 -1.61 19.81 24.59
N HIS A 8 -1.90 20.13 23.33
CA HIS A 8 -3.27 20.19 22.81
C HIS A 8 -3.74 18.96 22.02
N ILE A 9 -2.85 18.05 21.58
CA ILE A 9 -3.27 16.88 20.81
C ILE A 9 -3.68 15.77 21.77
N GLN A 10 -4.96 15.37 21.74
CA GLN A 10 -5.43 14.24 22.52
C GLN A 10 -5.10 12.93 21.78
N ILE A 11 -4.60 11.91 22.51
CA ILE A 11 -4.29 10.59 21.94
C ILE A 11 -5.54 9.95 21.32
N ILE A 12 -6.71 10.14 21.93
CA ILE A 12 -7.96 9.58 21.42
C ILE A 12 -8.36 10.22 20.08
N ASP A 13 -8.14 11.52 19.90
CA ASP A 13 -8.44 12.21 18.64
C ASP A 13 -7.42 11.81 17.58
N PHE A 14 -6.16 11.68 17.95
CA PHE A 14 -5.11 11.14 17.10
C PHE A 14 -5.46 9.72 16.64
N LEU A 15 -5.81 8.81 17.55
CA LEU A 15 -6.20 7.43 17.20
C LEU A 15 -7.46 7.40 16.33
N ALA A 16 -8.46 8.24 16.64
CA ALA A 16 -9.69 8.34 15.85
C ALA A 16 -9.43 8.85 14.43
N SER A 17 -8.56 9.85 14.26
CA SER A 17 -8.15 10.37 12.94
C SER A 17 -7.41 9.32 12.10
N HIS A 18 -6.77 8.35 12.76
CA HIS A 18 -6.09 7.23 12.15
C HIS A 18 -6.92 5.94 12.15
N HIS A 19 -8.25 6.06 12.35
CA HIS A 19 -9.25 4.97 12.29
C HIS A 19 -9.11 3.88 13.36
N TYR A 20 -8.32 4.10 14.41
CA TYR A 20 -8.30 3.22 15.56
C TYR A 20 -9.52 3.52 16.44
N GLN A 21 -10.40 2.54 16.63
CA GLN A 21 -11.58 2.65 17.48
C GLN A 21 -11.36 1.90 18.79
N PRO A 22 -11.81 2.41 19.93
CA PRO A 22 -11.71 1.68 21.18
C PRO A 22 -12.61 0.44 21.15
N THR A 23 -12.07 -0.68 21.58
CA THR A 23 -12.82 -1.94 21.77
C THR A 23 -13.59 -1.95 23.09
N ALA A 24 -13.10 -1.20 24.09
CA ALA A 24 -13.78 -1.04 25.38
C ALA A 24 -13.43 0.31 26.03
N LYS A 25 -14.39 0.87 26.80
CA LYS A 25 -14.24 2.09 27.57
C LYS A 25 -14.58 1.80 29.03
N LYS A 26 -13.61 2.00 29.93
CA LYS A 26 -13.79 1.79 31.38
C LYS A 26 -13.36 3.09 32.11
N GLY A 27 -14.32 4.00 32.33
CA GLY A 27 -14.04 5.32 32.90
C GLY A 27 -13.01 6.08 32.07
N ALA A 28 -11.94 6.55 32.67
CA ALA A 28 -10.85 7.25 31.98
C ALA A 28 -9.93 6.34 31.16
N ASN A 29 -10.07 5.01 31.24
CA ASN A 29 -9.22 4.08 30.55
C ASN A 29 -9.95 3.50 29.33
N TRP A 30 -9.46 3.83 28.13
CA TRP A 30 -9.97 3.32 26.86
C TRP A 30 -9.00 2.27 26.30
N TRP A 31 -9.53 1.16 25.82
CA TRP A 31 -8.76 0.03 25.35
C TRP A 31 -8.91 -0.11 23.83
N TYR A 32 -7.81 -0.38 23.15
CA TYR A 32 -7.72 -0.52 21.70
C TYR A 32 -6.95 -1.80 21.36
N LEU A 33 -7.18 -2.33 20.16
CA LEU A 33 -6.16 -3.17 19.53
C LEU A 33 -4.95 -2.30 19.27
N SER A 34 -3.75 -2.83 19.50
CA SER A 34 -2.53 -2.04 19.38
C SER A 34 -2.36 -1.43 17.98
N PRO A 35 -2.08 -0.12 17.87
CA PRO A 35 -1.66 0.48 16.61
C PRO A 35 -0.20 0.14 16.26
N LEU A 36 0.56 -0.47 17.17
CA LEU A 36 2.00 -0.71 17.07
C LEU A 36 2.34 -2.15 16.65
N HIS A 37 1.42 -3.10 16.82
CA HIS A 37 1.60 -4.51 16.44
C HIS A 37 0.25 -5.21 16.20
N ASP A 38 0.28 -6.33 15.49
CA ASP A 38 -0.93 -7.13 15.24
C ASP A 38 -1.29 -7.98 16.46
N GLU A 39 -2.56 -7.91 16.90
CA GLU A 39 -3.08 -8.68 18.04
C GLU A 39 -4.57 -8.98 17.85
N LYS A 40 -5.07 -10.02 18.55
CA LYS A 40 -6.49 -10.40 18.54
C LYS A 40 -7.25 -9.89 19.76
N ALA A 41 -6.56 -9.59 20.85
CA ALA A 41 -7.12 -9.09 22.09
C ALA A 41 -6.52 -7.72 22.39
N ALA A 42 -7.35 -6.75 22.78
CA ALA A 42 -6.91 -5.38 23.01
C ALA A 42 -5.93 -5.29 24.18
N SER A 43 -4.71 -4.87 23.90
CA SER A 43 -3.64 -4.65 24.89
C SER A 43 -3.15 -3.20 24.97
N PHE A 44 -3.63 -2.32 24.10
CA PHE A 44 -3.26 -0.91 24.10
C PHE A 44 -4.27 -0.08 24.89
N LYS A 45 -3.81 0.53 25.98
CA LYS A 45 -4.65 1.32 26.89
C LYS A 45 -4.30 2.81 26.79
N VAL A 46 -5.31 3.67 26.73
CA VAL A 46 -5.19 5.14 26.81
C VAL A 46 -5.88 5.64 28.06
N ASP A 47 -5.16 6.38 28.88
CA ASP A 47 -5.72 7.18 29.97
C ASP A 47 -6.06 8.58 29.41
N ILE A 48 -7.35 8.85 29.22
CA ILE A 48 -7.81 10.07 28.55
C ILE A 48 -7.61 11.34 29.43
N ASN A 49 -7.57 11.18 30.76
CA ASN A 49 -7.37 12.32 31.67
C ASN A 49 -5.91 12.75 31.70
N LYS A 50 -4.98 11.78 31.64
CA LYS A 50 -3.54 12.04 31.65
C LYS A 50 -2.97 12.23 30.24
N ASN A 51 -3.76 11.91 29.21
CA ASN A 51 -3.35 11.90 27.81
C ASN A 51 -2.07 11.06 27.57
N VAL A 52 -2.05 9.85 28.15
CA VAL A 52 -0.95 8.88 28.02
C VAL A 52 -1.49 7.52 27.61
N TRP A 53 -0.62 6.75 26.96
CA TRP A 53 -0.93 5.39 26.55
C TRP A 53 0.06 4.40 27.13
N TYR A 54 -0.37 3.14 27.22
CA TYR A 54 0.48 2.00 27.54
C TYR A 54 0.04 0.77 26.75
N ASP A 55 0.98 0.15 26.07
CA ASP A 55 0.82 -1.09 25.32
C ASP A 55 1.37 -2.25 26.15
N PHE A 56 0.48 -3.12 26.64
CA PHE A 56 0.85 -4.26 27.47
C PHE A 56 1.51 -5.38 26.66
N GLY A 57 1.24 -5.48 25.35
CA GLY A 57 1.88 -6.43 24.46
C GLY A 57 3.35 -6.12 24.21
N LEU A 58 3.70 -4.83 24.08
CA LEU A 58 5.07 -4.37 23.86
C LEU A 58 5.80 -3.96 25.15
N GLY A 59 5.08 -3.80 26.29
CA GLY A 59 5.65 -3.26 27.52
C GLY A 59 6.12 -1.80 27.38
N LYS A 60 5.51 -1.00 26.49
CA LYS A 60 5.89 0.39 26.17
C LYS A 60 4.74 1.34 26.43
N GLY A 61 5.08 2.59 26.77
CA GLY A 61 4.08 3.65 26.96
C GLY A 61 4.67 5.03 26.81
N GLY A 62 3.78 6.03 26.78
CA GLY A 62 4.20 7.43 26.65
C GLY A 62 3.05 8.41 26.39
N GLY A 63 3.39 9.61 26.00
CA GLY A 63 2.45 10.62 25.52
C GLY A 63 2.22 10.52 24.00
N VAL A 64 1.43 11.47 23.46
CA VAL A 64 1.10 11.51 22.03
C VAL A 64 2.33 11.58 21.13
N LYS A 65 3.34 12.35 21.50
CA LYS A 65 4.60 12.45 20.75
C LYS A 65 5.27 11.09 20.61
N THR A 66 5.44 10.35 21.71
CA THR A 66 6.06 9.02 21.71
C THR A 66 5.27 8.03 20.85
N LEU A 67 3.93 8.12 20.87
CA LEU A 67 3.08 7.31 20.01
C LEU A 67 3.31 7.62 18.53
N ILE A 68 3.34 8.90 18.17
CA ILE A 68 3.60 9.36 16.80
C ILE A 68 5.01 8.95 16.34
N ASP A 69 6.01 9.13 17.18
CA ASP A 69 7.39 8.73 16.85
C ASP A 69 7.52 7.21 16.62
N LEU A 70 6.80 6.39 17.41
CA LEU A 70 6.79 4.93 17.23
C LEU A 70 6.01 4.49 15.98
N LEU A 71 4.93 5.19 15.65
CA LEU A 71 4.12 4.89 14.45
C LEU A 71 4.79 5.36 13.16
N PHE A 72 5.51 6.49 13.18
CA PHE A 72 5.96 7.17 11.97
C PHE A 72 7.50 7.29 11.82
N HIS A 73 8.27 6.85 12.80
CA HIS A 73 9.73 7.02 12.90
C HIS A 73 10.25 8.49 12.98
N PRO A 74 11.50 8.71 13.50
CA PRO A 74 11.92 9.95 14.17
C PRO A 74 11.95 11.25 13.35
N ASN A 75 11.64 11.24 12.07
CA ASN A 75 11.66 12.46 11.24
C ASN A 75 10.28 13.08 10.98
N ASN A 76 9.19 12.46 11.42
CA ASN A 76 7.84 12.80 10.92
C ASN A 76 6.96 13.62 11.85
N PHE A 77 7.35 13.85 13.11
CA PHE A 77 6.49 14.63 14.03
C PHE A 77 6.30 16.08 13.57
N GLN A 78 7.34 16.72 13.03
CA GLN A 78 7.26 18.08 12.51
C GLN A 78 6.42 18.15 11.23
N ASP A 79 6.51 17.13 10.39
CA ASP A 79 5.71 17.02 9.16
C ASP A 79 4.24 16.72 9.47
N TYR A 80 3.96 15.90 10.47
CA TYR A 80 2.60 15.71 10.98
C TYR A 80 1.97 17.01 11.47
N LEU A 81 2.70 17.85 12.22
CA LEU A 81 2.22 19.16 12.69
C LEU A 81 2.01 20.16 11.54
N ARG A 82 2.84 20.12 10.49
CA ARG A 82 2.64 20.92 9.28
C ARG A 82 1.35 20.57 8.57
N ASN A 83 1.07 19.28 8.43
CA ASN A 83 -0.11 18.76 7.71
C ASN A 83 -1.42 19.08 8.46
N LEU A 84 -1.42 19.09 9.80
CA LEU A 84 -2.55 19.56 10.58
C LEU A 84 -2.90 21.05 10.32
N THR A 85 -1.92 21.86 9.97
CA THR A 85 -2.10 23.31 9.71
C THR A 85 -2.61 23.58 8.29
N ILE A 86 -2.22 22.74 7.32
CA ILE A 86 -2.60 22.89 5.90
C ILE A 86 -4.05 22.40 5.66
N ALA A 87 -4.49 21.36 6.38
CA ALA A 87 -5.83 20.78 6.24
C ALA A 87 -6.99 21.76 6.52
N ASN A 88 -6.71 22.91 7.13
CA ASN A 88 -7.71 23.92 7.44
C ASN A 88 -7.91 25.01 6.36
N THR A 89 -7.21 24.95 5.21
CA THR A 89 -7.14 26.15 4.34
C THR A 89 -7.70 26.01 2.91
N VAL A 90 -8.03 24.81 2.40
CA VAL A 90 -8.55 24.69 1.02
C VAL A 90 -9.76 23.76 0.92
N GLN A 91 -10.96 24.37 0.84
CA GLN A 91 -12.18 23.69 0.39
C GLN A 91 -12.42 23.99 -1.09
N GLN A 92 -12.28 23.00 -1.96
CA GLN A 92 -13.02 22.94 -3.23
C GLN A 92 -13.70 21.58 -3.33
N ILE A 93 -15.03 21.61 -3.36
CA ILE A 93 -15.89 20.44 -3.42
C ILE A 93 -16.02 20.03 -4.89
N GLN A 94 -15.42 18.90 -5.28
CA GLN A 94 -15.80 18.16 -6.48
C GLN A 94 -16.41 16.82 -6.06
N GLU A 95 -17.68 16.62 -6.37
CA GLU A 95 -18.34 15.32 -6.16
C GLU A 95 -18.05 14.39 -7.34
N THR A 96 -17.44 13.23 -7.07
CA THR A 96 -17.28 12.14 -8.03
C THR A 96 -18.07 10.93 -7.58
N LYS A 97 -18.86 10.34 -8.52
CA LYS A 97 -19.65 9.12 -8.23
C LYS A 97 -18.93 7.88 -8.76
N THR A 98 -18.96 6.79 -7.98
CA THR A 98 -18.55 5.46 -8.44
C THR A 98 -19.69 4.78 -9.21
N ALA A 99 -19.39 3.67 -9.91
CA ALA A 99 -20.40 2.82 -10.56
C ALA A 99 -21.44 2.26 -9.56
N ASP A 100 -21.10 2.15 -8.27
CA ASP A 100 -21.97 1.67 -7.19
C ASP A 100 -22.72 2.81 -6.47
N GLY A 101 -22.70 4.04 -7.02
CA GLY A 101 -23.41 5.18 -6.41
C GLY A 101 -22.76 5.75 -5.15
N ILE A 102 -21.56 5.31 -4.77
CA ILE A 102 -20.81 5.87 -3.64
C ILE A 102 -20.18 7.18 -4.09
N ALA A 103 -20.57 8.29 -3.47
CA ALA A 103 -19.95 9.58 -3.69
C ALA A 103 -18.66 9.72 -2.87
N PHE A 104 -17.58 10.10 -3.53
CA PHE A 104 -16.36 10.56 -2.89
C PHE A 104 -16.29 12.08 -3.02
N THR A 105 -16.08 12.76 -1.90
CA THR A 105 -15.97 14.22 -1.83
C THR A 105 -14.67 14.59 -1.13
N ASN A 106 -14.25 15.86 -1.22
CA ASN A 106 -13.04 16.39 -0.59
C ASN A 106 -11.82 15.50 -0.93
N ILE A 107 -11.58 15.31 -2.23
CA ILE A 107 -10.47 14.48 -2.70
C ILE A 107 -9.22 15.35 -2.72
N GLU A 108 -8.23 14.94 -1.93
CA GLU A 108 -6.92 15.58 -1.84
C GLU A 108 -5.84 14.53 -2.08
N THR A 109 -4.75 14.92 -2.71
CA THR A 109 -3.64 14.00 -3.00
C THR A 109 -2.33 14.60 -2.56
N GLU A 110 -1.49 13.75 -1.96
CA GLU A 110 -0.15 14.12 -1.51
C GLU A 110 0.86 12.99 -1.74
N GLU A 111 2.11 13.24 -1.44
CA GLU A 111 3.15 12.20 -1.46
C GLU A 111 2.85 11.12 -0.42
N LEU A 112 3.05 9.84 -0.79
CA LEU A 112 2.86 8.72 0.12
C LEU A 112 3.72 8.88 1.37
N ASN A 113 3.07 9.00 2.53
CA ASN A 113 3.74 9.16 3.81
C ASN A 113 3.08 8.38 4.96
N HIS A 114 1.81 8.01 4.84
CA HIS A 114 1.05 7.39 5.91
C HIS A 114 1.54 5.96 6.22
N TYR A 115 1.83 5.70 7.49
CA TYR A 115 2.39 4.42 7.94
C TYR A 115 1.50 3.20 7.65
N ALA A 116 0.16 3.34 7.77
CA ALA A 116 -0.74 2.24 7.43
C ALA A 116 -0.66 1.84 5.94
N LEU A 117 -0.43 2.82 5.05
CA LEU A 117 -0.20 2.56 3.62
C LEU A 117 1.18 1.94 3.38
N TYR A 118 2.21 2.38 4.13
CA TYR A 118 3.50 1.71 4.14
C TYR A 118 3.37 0.23 4.53
N LYS A 119 2.71 -0.07 5.67
CA LYS A 119 2.46 -1.47 6.08
C LYS A 119 1.75 -2.26 5.01
N TYR A 120 0.68 -1.71 4.45
CA TYR A 120 -0.09 -2.36 3.39
C TYR A 120 0.77 -2.71 2.17
N VAL A 121 1.58 -1.76 1.70
CA VAL A 121 2.47 -1.93 0.55
C VAL A 121 3.53 -3.01 0.82
N VAL A 122 4.16 -2.96 2.01
CA VAL A 122 5.19 -3.92 2.41
C VAL A 122 4.62 -5.33 2.58
N GLN A 123 3.41 -5.47 3.13
CA GLN A 123 2.71 -6.76 3.22
C GLN A 123 2.41 -7.36 1.84
N ARG A 124 2.23 -6.51 0.82
CA ARG A 124 2.10 -6.91 -0.59
C ARG A 124 3.44 -7.20 -1.28
N GLY A 125 4.54 -7.24 -0.52
CA GLY A 125 5.88 -7.46 -1.08
C GLY A 125 6.45 -6.30 -1.89
N ILE A 126 5.74 -5.17 -2.01
CA ILE A 126 6.15 -4.00 -2.78
C ILE A 126 7.07 -3.13 -1.91
N THR A 127 8.16 -2.62 -2.49
CA THR A 127 9.04 -1.69 -1.79
C THR A 127 8.41 -0.30 -1.72
N TRP A 128 8.62 0.41 -0.60
CA TRP A 128 8.08 1.74 -0.41
C TRP A 128 8.53 2.74 -1.50
N ASN A 129 9.77 2.62 -1.95
CA ASN A 129 10.31 3.48 -3.01
C ASN A 129 9.61 3.26 -4.35
N VAL A 130 9.24 2.02 -4.69
CA VAL A 130 8.44 1.71 -5.89
C VAL A 130 7.04 2.31 -5.74
N ALA A 131 6.39 2.12 -4.59
CA ALA A 131 5.07 2.70 -4.36
C ALA A 131 5.08 4.24 -4.46
N LYS A 132 6.04 4.92 -3.83
CA LYS A 132 6.17 6.37 -3.91
C LYS A 132 6.40 6.92 -5.32
N ARG A 133 7.04 6.15 -6.19
CA ARG A 133 7.31 6.57 -7.57
C ARG A 133 6.04 6.64 -8.42
N TYR A 134 5.10 5.74 -8.19
CA TYR A 134 3.95 5.54 -9.06
C TYR A 134 2.61 5.91 -8.43
N CYS A 135 2.56 6.05 -7.11
CA CYS A 135 1.32 6.28 -6.38
C CYS A 135 1.36 7.57 -5.57
N LYS A 136 0.17 8.02 -5.21
CA LYS A 136 -0.06 9.12 -4.27
C LYS A 136 -0.83 8.62 -3.06
N GLU A 137 -0.74 9.34 -1.97
CA GLU A 137 -1.68 9.24 -0.88
C GLU A 137 -2.93 10.03 -1.26
N VAL A 138 -4.10 9.40 -1.18
CA VAL A 138 -5.37 10.00 -1.55
C VAL A 138 -6.26 10.05 -0.33
N HIS A 139 -6.61 11.24 0.10
CA HIS A 139 -7.57 11.51 1.14
C HIS A 139 -8.92 11.82 0.50
N TYR A 140 -9.98 11.28 1.07
CA TYR A 140 -11.33 11.49 0.55
C TYR A 140 -12.38 11.33 1.64
N ARG A 141 -13.55 11.94 1.43
CA ARG A 141 -14.70 11.77 2.30
C ARG A 141 -15.75 10.91 1.61
N SER A 142 -16.32 9.96 2.35
CA SER A 142 -17.42 9.12 1.90
C SER A 142 -18.40 8.85 3.03
N ARG A 143 -19.69 8.97 2.76
CA ARG A 143 -20.75 8.76 3.78
C ARG A 143 -20.49 9.53 5.08
N GLY A 144 -20.01 10.77 4.95
CA GLY A 144 -19.74 11.65 6.08
C GLY A 144 -18.46 11.38 6.88
N ARG A 145 -17.63 10.38 6.48
CA ARG A 145 -16.38 10.01 7.15
C ARG A 145 -15.18 10.26 6.26
N ASN A 146 -14.04 10.59 6.85
CA ASN A 146 -12.78 10.76 6.15
C ASN A 146 -12.07 9.41 6.02
N TYR A 147 -11.44 9.20 4.88
CA TYR A 147 -10.67 8.00 4.53
C TYR A 147 -9.41 8.39 3.80
N PHE A 148 -8.45 7.48 3.78
CA PHE A 148 -7.25 7.59 2.97
C PHE A 148 -6.91 6.24 2.33
N ALA A 149 -6.23 6.29 1.20
CA ALA A 149 -5.79 5.11 0.46
C ALA A 149 -4.55 5.42 -0.37
N ILE A 150 -3.84 4.37 -0.79
CA ILE A 150 -2.89 4.49 -1.88
C ILE A 150 -3.68 4.66 -3.19
N GLY A 151 -3.35 5.69 -3.95
CA GLY A 151 -3.98 6.00 -5.22
C GLY A 151 -3.01 5.87 -6.38
N PHE A 152 -3.41 5.10 -7.39
CA PHE A 152 -2.68 4.97 -8.64
C PHE A 152 -3.40 5.78 -9.72
N PRO A 153 -2.76 6.80 -10.32
CA PRO A 153 -3.42 7.69 -11.24
C PRO A 153 -3.73 6.99 -12.57
N ASN A 154 -4.87 7.31 -13.16
CA ASN A 154 -5.21 6.89 -14.51
C ASN A 154 -5.03 8.04 -15.53
N ARG A 155 -5.19 7.75 -16.81
CA ARG A 155 -4.98 8.66 -17.92
C ARG A 155 -5.89 9.90 -17.89
N LEU A 156 -7.08 9.79 -17.31
CA LEU A 156 -8.07 10.87 -17.26
C LEU A 156 -8.07 11.65 -15.93
N GLY A 157 -7.08 11.41 -15.05
CA GLY A 157 -6.95 12.12 -13.78
C GLY A 157 -7.78 11.53 -12.64
N GLY A 158 -8.41 10.37 -12.84
CA GLY A 158 -8.97 9.56 -11.76
C GLY A 158 -7.91 8.70 -11.08
N TYR A 159 -8.30 8.00 -10.03
CA TYR A 159 -7.41 7.14 -9.24
C TYR A 159 -8.02 5.78 -8.97
N GLU A 160 -7.26 4.72 -9.20
CA GLU A 160 -7.53 3.46 -8.55
C GLU A 160 -7.02 3.52 -7.12
N ILE A 161 -7.88 3.28 -6.14
CA ILE A 161 -7.55 3.42 -4.73
C ILE A 161 -7.59 2.09 -4.00
N ARG A 162 -6.60 1.85 -3.14
CA ARG A 162 -6.53 0.67 -2.27
C ARG A 162 -5.95 0.98 -0.90
N ASN A 163 -6.46 0.29 0.09
CA ASN A 163 -5.82 0.11 1.39
C ASN A 163 -6.11 -1.33 1.89
N ALA A 164 -5.79 -1.64 3.14
CA ALA A 164 -6.00 -2.99 3.70
C ALA A 164 -7.48 -3.44 3.72
N TYR A 165 -8.42 -2.51 3.63
CA TYR A 165 -9.86 -2.77 3.85
C TYR A 165 -10.73 -2.44 2.64
N PHE A 166 -10.19 -1.71 1.67
CA PHE A 166 -11.00 -1.17 0.57
C PHE A 166 -10.25 -1.18 -0.76
N LYS A 167 -10.99 -1.51 -1.82
CA LYS A 167 -10.62 -1.36 -3.23
C LYS A 167 -11.70 -0.54 -3.91
N GLY A 168 -11.32 0.52 -4.61
CA GLY A 168 -12.27 1.35 -5.34
C GLY A 168 -11.60 2.19 -6.41
N CYS A 169 -12.39 3.04 -7.04
CA CYS A 169 -11.93 3.98 -8.06
C CYS A 169 -12.57 5.35 -7.83
N ILE A 170 -11.76 6.37 -7.80
CA ILE A 170 -12.18 7.77 -7.87
C ILE A 170 -12.26 8.15 -9.34
N SER A 171 -13.43 8.55 -9.77
CA SER A 171 -13.72 8.87 -11.17
C SER A 171 -12.86 10.04 -11.70
N PRO A 172 -12.65 10.11 -13.02
CA PRO A 172 -13.14 9.21 -14.06
C PRO A 172 -12.40 7.87 -14.11
N LYS A 173 -13.10 6.78 -14.51
CA LYS A 173 -12.51 5.44 -14.70
C LYS A 173 -11.82 5.34 -16.05
N ASP A 174 -10.54 5.00 -16.04
CA ASP A 174 -9.76 4.76 -17.25
C ASP A 174 -8.58 3.83 -17.00
N ILE A 175 -7.88 3.49 -18.06
CA ILE A 175 -6.58 2.80 -17.99
C ILE A 175 -5.50 3.74 -17.47
N SER A 176 -4.43 3.18 -16.91
CA SER A 176 -3.21 3.92 -16.61
C SER A 176 -2.12 3.56 -17.61
N VAL A 177 -1.34 4.56 -18.03
CA VAL A 177 -0.29 4.39 -19.04
C VAL A 177 1.02 4.93 -18.49
N ILE A 178 2.05 4.10 -18.50
CA ILE A 178 3.42 4.43 -18.12
C ILE A 178 4.27 4.30 -19.39
N SER A 179 4.89 5.38 -19.83
CA SER A 179 5.79 5.38 -20.99
C SER A 179 7.20 5.81 -20.60
N LYS A 180 8.15 5.01 -21.00
CA LYS A 180 9.60 5.23 -20.84
C LYS A 180 10.31 5.32 -22.19
N GLY A 181 9.58 5.05 -23.28
CA GLY A 181 10.10 5.07 -24.64
C GLY A 181 10.70 3.73 -25.10
N ASN A 182 10.24 2.62 -24.52
CA ASN A 182 10.67 1.29 -24.93
C ASN A 182 9.86 0.80 -26.15
N GLU A 183 10.37 -0.21 -26.82
CA GLU A 183 9.69 -0.88 -27.95
C GLU A 183 8.72 -1.99 -27.49
N VAL A 184 8.77 -2.33 -26.20
CA VAL A 184 7.98 -3.38 -25.56
C VAL A 184 7.07 -2.79 -24.52
N CYS A 185 5.81 -3.22 -24.49
CA CYS A 185 4.83 -2.81 -23.48
C CYS A 185 4.36 -4.01 -22.66
N HIS A 186 4.19 -3.80 -21.38
CA HIS A 186 3.64 -4.77 -20.44
C HIS A 186 2.23 -4.38 -20.03
N VAL A 187 1.30 -5.33 -20.08
CA VAL A 187 -0.11 -5.10 -19.73
C VAL A 187 -0.46 -5.81 -18.43
N PHE A 188 -1.04 -5.09 -17.49
CA PHE A 188 -1.44 -5.59 -16.17
C PHE A 188 -2.94 -5.38 -15.94
N GLU A 189 -3.57 -6.28 -15.17
CA GLU A 189 -4.96 -6.09 -14.79
C GLU A 189 -5.10 -4.98 -13.74
N GLY A 190 -4.26 -5.00 -12.69
CA GLY A 190 -4.28 -4.04 -11.60
C GLY A 190 -2.91 -3.42 -11.30
N PHE A 191 -2.93 -2.25 -10.65
CA PHE A 191 -1.68 -1.54 -10.35
C PHE A 191 -0.78 -2.26 -9.33
N ILE A 192 -1.34 -3.11 -8.49
CA ILE A 192 -0.56 -3.91 -7.53
C ILE A 192 0.34 -4.90 -8.28
N ASP A 193 -0.16 -5.50 -9.38
CA ASP A 193 0.62 -6.41 -10.22
C ASP A 193 1.69 -5.66 -11.00
N PHE A 194 1.36 -4.47 -11.53
CA PHE A 194 2.36 -3.59 -12.12
C PHE A 194 3.49 -3.24 -11.12
N LEU A 195 3.15 -2.83 -9.90
CA LEU A 195 4.17 -2.53 -8.88
C LEU A 195 4.98 -3.77 -8.49
N SER A 196 4.35 -4.96 -8.49
CA SER A 196 5.03 -6.24 -8.26
C SER A 196 6.03 -6.55 -9.37
N TYR A 197 5.65 -6.32 -10.62
CA TYR A 197 6.55 -6.43 -11.77
C TYR A 197 7.76 -5.51 -11.63
N VAL A 198 7.54 -4.25 -11.27
CA VAL A 198 8.64 -3.28 -11.07
C VAL A 198 9.59 -3.73 -9.95
N VAL A 199 9.08 -4.37 -8.90
CA VAL A 199 9.93 -4.94 -7.84
C VAL A 199 10.77 -6.11 -8.34
N LEU A 200 10.23 -6.95 -9.23
CA LEU A 200 10.88 -8.16 -9.75
C LEU A 200 11.87 -7.86 -10.89
N HIS A 201 11.48 -7.00 -11.81
CA HIS A 201 12.14 -6.82 -13.11
C HIS A 201 12.62 -5.38 -13.37
N GLY A 202 12.20 -4.41 -12.58
CA GLY A 202 12.50 -2.98 -12.81
C GLY A 202 11.43 -2.24 -13.61
N ASP A 203 11.75 -0.99 -13.96
CA ASP A 203 10.84 -0.09 -14.68
C ASP A 203 10.60 -0.56 -16.13
N CYS A 204 9.38 -0.39 -16.62
CA CYS A 204 8.97 -0.75 -17.98
C CYS A 204 7.94 0.24 -18.55
N ASP A 205 7.69 0.18 -19.85
CA ASP A 205 6.48 0.74 -20.44
C ASP A 205 5.31 -0.18 -20.09
N ALA A 206 4.21 0.40 -19.61
CA ALA A 206 3.10 -0.39 -19.12
C ALA A 206 1.74 0.25 -19.41
N VAL A 207 0.77 -0.62 -19.62
CA VAL A 207 -0.66 -0.30 -19.57
C VAL A 207 -1.27 -1.09 -18.43
N VAL A 208 -1.86 -0.40 -17.46
CA VAL A 208 -2.67 -1.03 -16.41
C VAL A 208 -4.14 -0.83 -16.76
N LEU A 209 -4.83 -1.93 -16.97
CA LEU A 209 -6.24 -1.92 -17.42
C LEU A 209 -7.18 -1.35 -16.37
N ASN A 210 -6.84 -1.53 -15.07
CA ASN A 210 -7.67 -1.22 -13.91
C ASN A 210 -9.00 -2.01 -13.86
N SER A 211 -9.39 -2.60 -14.97
CA SER A 211 -10.45 -3.60 -15.14
C SER A 211 -10.36 -4.17 -16.56
N VAL A 212 -10.59 -5.45 -16.74
CA VAL A 212 -10.59 -6.12 -18.05
C VAL A 212 -11.58 -5.52 -19.06
N ILE A 213 -12.64 -4.86 -18.59
CA ILE A 213 -13.61 -4.16 -19.44
C ILE A 213 -12.96 -3.01 -20.23
N ASN A 214 -11.80 -2.53 -19.80
CA ASN A 214 -11.09 -1.42 -20.46
C ASN A 214 -10.14 -1.89 -21.58
N VAL A 215 -10.08 -3.18 -21.91
CA VAL A 215 -9.27 -3.68 -23.04
C VAL A 215 -9.45 -2.87 -24.32
N PRO A 216 -10.66 -2.50 -24.78
CA PRO A 216 -10.81 -1.71 -25.99
C PRO A 216 -10.07 -0.36 -25.96
N LYS A 217 -9.90 0.24 -24.78
CA LYS A 217 -9.23 1.53 -24.61
C LYS A 217 -7.71 1.48 -24.75
N CYS A 218 -7.11 0.30 -24.65
CA CYS A 218 -5.65 0.17 -24.71
C CYS A 218 -5.13 -0.19 -26.10
N ILE A 219 -5.96 -0.69 -27.03
CA ILE A 219 -5.52 -1.25 -28.32
C ILE A 219 -4.71 -0.26 -29.14
N GLU A 220 -5.21 0.97 -29.36
CA GLU A 220 -4.49 2.00 -30.11
C GLU A 220 -3.14 2.40 -29.49
N ILE A 221 -3.03 2.25 -28.16
CA ILE A 221 -1.78 2.53 -27.44
C ILE A 221 -0.81 1.37 -27.65
N LEU A 222 -1.31 0.15 -27.55
CA LEU A 222 -0.52 -1.07 -27.69
C LEU A 222 0.01 -1.26 -29.11
N ASP A 223 -0.72 -0.81 -30.13
CA ASP A 223 -0.30 -0.85 -31.54
C ASP A 223 0.95 -0.01 -31.86
N LYS A 224 1.42 0.80 -30.92
CA LYS A 224 2.66 1.59 -31.05
C LYS A 224 3.91 0.80 -30.65
N TYR A 225 3.75 -0.37 -30.04
CA TYR A 225 4.84 -1.21 -29.56
C TYR A 225 5.07 -2.40 -30.50
N ASN A 226 6.30 -2.87 -30.55
CA ASN A 226 6.65 -4.05 -31.37
C ASN A 226 6.14 -5.35 -30.72
N CYS A 227 6.19 -5.41 -29.39
CA CYS A 227 5.79 -6.58 -28.63
C CYS A 227 5.03 -6.20 -27.36
N ILE A 228 4.03 -6.99 -27.00
CA ILE A 228 3.18 -6.83 -25.82
C ILE A 228 3.28 -8.10 -24.97
N TYR A 229 3.59 -7.93 -23.69
CA TYR A 229 3.53 -8.98 -22.69
C TYR A 229 2.34 -8.79 -21.77
N CYS A 230 1.39 -9.74 -21.79
CA CYS A 230 0.19 -9.68 -20.96
C CYS A 230 0.42 -10.40 -19.64
N HIS A 231 0.49 -9.66 -18.55
CA HIS A 231 0.59 -10.14 -17.16
C HIS A 231 -0.78 -9.97 -16.48
N LEU A 232 -1.78 -10.70 -16.95
CA LEU A 232 -3.14 -10.65 -16.42
C LEU A 232 -3.37 -11.79 -15.42
N ASP A 233 -4.45 -11.71 -14.64
CA ASP A 233 -4.79 -12.74 -13.64
C ASP A 233 -4.97 -14.11 -14.28
N ASN A 234 -4.58 -15.18 -13.59
CA ASN A 234 -4.72 -16.58 -14.03
C ASN A 234 -6.13 -17.12 -13.88
N ASP A 235 -7.13 -16.26 -14.09
CA ASP A 235 -8.55 -16.63 -14.13
C ASP A 235 -9.12 -16.56 -15.55
N GLU A 236 -10.40 -16.85 -15.71
CA GLU A 236 -11.10 -16.83 -16.99
C GLU A 236 -11.14 -15.41 -17.59
N ALA A 237 -11.34 -14.38 -16.77
CA ALA A 237 -11.44 -13.01 -17.21
C ALA A 237 -10.08 -12.50 -17.76
N GLY A 238 -8.97 -12.78 -17.07
CA GLY A 238 -7.62 -12.43 -17.50
C GLY A 238 -7.22 -13.16 -18.79
N ARG A 239 -7.52 -14.47 -18.90
CA ARG A 239 -7.29 -15.23 -20.14
C ARG A 239 -8.07 -14.68 -21.33
N ASN A 240 -9.35 -14.36 -21.14
CA ASN A 240 -10.19 -13.77 -22.17
C ASN A 240 -9.70 -12.38 -22.60
N ALA A 241 -9.26 -11.56 -21.64
CA ALA A 241 -8.67 -10.25 -21.92
C ALA A 241 -7.36 -10.37 -22.74
N THR A 242 -6.49 -11.32 -22.41
CA THR A 242 -5.28 -11.62 -23.21
C THR A 242 -5.64 -12.00 -24.64
N LEU A 243 -6.64 -12.87 -24.84
CA LEU A 243 -7.11 -13.24 -26.17
C LEU A 243 -7.71 -12.07 -26.94
N GLN A 244 -8.47 -11.18 -26.27
CA GLN A 244 -9.00 -9.97 -26.89
C GLN A 244 -7.89 -9.02 -27.36
N ILE A 245 -6.84 -8.81 -26.53
CA ILE A 245 -5.69 -7.99 -26.91
C ILE A 245 -5.01 -8.61 -28.13
N LYS A 246 -4.73 -9.93 -28.10
CA LYS A 246 -4.10 -10.64 -29.19
C LYS A 246 -4.90 -10.58 -30.51
N ALA A 247 -6.22 -10.60 -30.44
CA ALA A 247 -7.11 -10.57 -31.60
C ALA A 247 -7.25 -9.16 -32.21
N ASN A 248 -7.10 -8.10 -31.42
CA ASN A 248 -7.39 -6.74 -31.83
C ASN A 248 -6.14 -5.86 -31.99
N SER A 249 -4.99 -6.22 -31.43
CA SER A 249 -3.73 -5.50 -31.62
C SER A 249 -2.96 -6.04 -32.82
N ARG A 250 -2.26 -5.13 -33.51
CA ARG A 250 -1.33 -5.48 -34.62
C ARG A 250 0.03 -5.96 -34.13
N SER A 251 0.35 -5.68 -32.86
CA SER A 251 1.62 -6.01 -32.25
C SER A 251 1.69 -7.48 -31.86
N GLN A 252 2.91 -8.05 -31.83
CA GLN A 252 3.10 -9.38 -31.29
C GLN A 252 2.65 -9.43 -29.83
N THR A 253 1.67 -10.28 -29.52
CA THR A 253 1.14 -10.41 -28.16
C THR A 253 1.52 -11.77 -27.57
N ILE A 254 2.16 -11.73 -26.40
CA ILE A 254 2.65 -12.89 -25.64
C ILE A 254 1.89 -12.95 -24.32
N ASN A 255 1.38 -14.13 -23.95
CA ASN A 255 0.90 -14.38 -22.60
C ASN A 255 2.09 -14.55 -21.68
N ALA A 256 2.25 -13.69 -20.70
CA ALA A 256 3.33 -13.74 -19.72
C ALA A 256 2.87 -14.26 -18.35
N SER A 257 1.58 -14.61 -18.19
CA SER A 257 1.07 -15.17 -16.93
C SER A 257 1.61 -16.56 -16.62
N ASP A 258 2.24 -17.23 -17.61
CA ASP A 258 2.92 -18.52 -17.43
C ASP A 258 4.09 -18.41 -16.44
N GLU A 259 4.70 -17.24 -16.26
CA GLU A 259 5.75 -16.99 -15.24
C GLU A 259 5.25 -17.30 -13.82
N TYR A 260 3.95 -17.10 -13.58
CA TYR A 260 3.30 -17.33 -12.28
C TYR A 260 2.10 -18.27 -12.39
N ALA A 261 2.22 -19.30 -13.22
CA ALA A 261 1.12 -20.25 -13.52
C ALA A 261 0.54 -20.97 -12.29
N GLY A 262 1.32 -21.07 -11.20
CA GLY A 262 0.88 -21.65 -9.91
C GLY A 262 0.21 -20.66 -8.95
N ASP A 263 0.10 -19.39 -9.33
CA ASP A 263 -0.41 -18.29 -8.52
C ASP A 263 -1.59 -17.62 -9.24
N LYS A 264 -2.44 -16.96 -8.46
CA LYS A 264 -3.59 -16.24 -9.01
C LYS A 264 -3.16 -15.05 -9.86
N ASP A 265 -2.21 -14.28 -9.35
CA ASP A 265 -1.72 -13.05 -9.92
C ASP A 265 -0.22 -12.85 -9.62
N LEU A 266 0.40 -11.86 -10.25
CA LEU A 266 1.82 -11.57 -10.10
C LEU A 266 2.18 -11.10 -8.68
N ASN A 267 1.25 -10.48 -7.96
CA ASN A 267 1.49 -10.07 -6.59
C ASN A 267 1.56 -11.26 -5.63
N GLU A 268 0.70 -12.27 -5.80
CA GLU A 268 0.77 -13.50 -5.01
C GLU A 268 2.13 -14.20 -5.22
N TYR A 269 2.56 -14.32 -6.47
CA TYR A 269 3.88 -14.85 -6.83
C TYR A 269 5.03 -14.10 -6.14
N LEU A 270 5.03 -12.75 -6.21
CA LEU A 270 6.04 -11.93 -5.52
C LEU A 270 6.07 -12.20 -4.01
N CYS A 271 4.90 -12.28 -3.37
CA CYS A 271 4.80 -12.51 -1.93
C CYS A 271 5.37 -13.86 -1.54
N LYS A 272 5.08 -14.94 -2.28
CA LYS A 272 5.62 -16.29 -2.04
C LYS A 272 7.14 -16.33 -2.16
N ARG A 273 7.71 -15.76 -3.21
CA ARG A 273 9.17 -15.70 -3.41
C ARG A 273 9.91 -14.99 -2.27
N LYS A 274 9.32 -13.92 -1.73
CA LYS A 274 9.94 -13.21 -0.59
C LYS A 274 9.97 -14.05 0.66
N VAL A 275 8.92 -14.82 0.94
CA VAL A 275 8.87 -15.73 2.09
C VAL A 275 9.94 -16.82 1.95
N GLU A 276 10.11 -17.41 0.78
CA GLU A 276 11.14 -18.42 0.51
C GLU A 276 12.56 -17.87 0.70
N THR A 277 12.81 -16.66 0.22
CA THR A 277 14.13 -16.00 0.35
C THR A 277 14.47 -15.73 1.83
N VAL A 278 13.50 -15.32 2.63
CA VAL A 278 13.67 -15.07 4.07
C VAL A 278 13.94 -16.39 4.79
N ASN A 279 13.17 -17.44 4.52
CA ASN A 279 13.34 -18.76 5.14
C ASN A 279 14.71 -19.39 4.78
N THR A 280 15.14 -19.24 3.53
CA THR A 280 16.46 -19.72 3.08
C THR A 280 17.58 -18.97 3.81
N ARG A 281 17.51 -17.66 3.95
CA ARG A 281 18.51 -16.87 4.69
C ARG A 281 18.57 -17.25 6.17
N GLN A 282 17.43 -17.46 6.83
CA GLN A 282 17.38 -17.92 8.21
C GLN A 282 17.99 -19.29 8.37
N HIS A 283 17.75 -20.22 7.43
CA HIS A 283 18.32 -21.56 7.47
C HIS A 283 19.86 -21.54 7.32
N TYR A 284 20.39 -20.71 6.42
CA TYR A 284 21.85 -20.51 6.27
C TYR A 284 22.48 -19.82 7.47
N SER A 285 21.81 -18.85 8.07
CA SER A 285 22.26 -18.18 9.29
C SER A 285 22.35 -19.15 10.46
N SER A 286 21.33 -19.98 10.65
CA SER A 286 21.29 -21.02 11.71
C SER A 286 22.38 -22.07 11.53
N LYS A 287 22.62 -22.54 10.29
CA LYS A 287 23.73 -23.46 10.00
C LYS A 287 25.10 -22.85 10.26
N ARG A 288 25.29 -21.57 9.94
CA ARG A 288 26.55 -20.86 10.20
C ARG A 288 26.82 -20.68 11.71
N GLN A 289 25.78 -20.44 12.50
CA GLN A 289 25.90 -20.39 13.97
C GLN A 289 26.23 -21.76 14.56
N MET A 290 25.61 -22.85 14.08
CA MET A 290 25.94 -24.20 14.53
C MET A 290 27.40 -24.60 14.19
N PHE A 291 27.91 -24.22 13.01
CA PHE A 291 29.31 -24.47 12.65
C PHE A 291 30.29 -23.70 13.55
N HIS A 292 29.98 -22.47 13.93
CA HIS A 292 30.81 -21.68 14.82
C HIS A 292 30.79 -22.21 16.28
N TYR A 293 29.65 -22.76 16.72
CA TYR A 293 29.53 -23.39 18.04
C TYR A 293 30.31 -24.71 18.11
N GLY A 294 30.28 -25.52 17.06
CA GLY A 294 31.04 -26.78 16.97
C GLY A 294 32.56 -26.58 16.96
N GLN A 295 33.08 -25.55 16.30
CA GLN A 295 34.52 -25.25 16.27
C GLN A 295 35.04 -24.70 17.61
N LYS A 296 34.24 -23.95 18.39
CA LYS A 296 34.66 -23.47 19.70
C LYS A 296 34.76 -24.59 20.77
N HIS A 297 33.95 -25.63 20.64
CA HIS A 297 33.99 -26.78 21.55
C HIS A 297 35.03 -27.83 21.18
N ALA A 298 35.47 -27.87 19.92
CA ALA A 298 36.55 -28.76 19.47
C ALA A 298 37.95 -28.27 19.88
N LEU A 299 38.14 -26.99 20.15
CA LEU A 299 39.41 -26.38 20.61
C LEU A 299 39.56 -26.30 22.13
N ALA A 300 38.54 -26.68 22.91
CA ALA A 300 38.58 -26.68 24.37
C ALA A 300 38.97 -28.02 24.98
N ASN A 301 39.24 -29.05 24.18
CA ASN A 301 39.58 -30.40 24.61
C ASN A 301 40.99 -30.87 24.13
N TYR A 302 41.95 -29.95 24.02
CA TYR A 302 43.36 -30.24 23.86
C TYR A 302 44.19 -29.47 24.87
#